data_543d7b8fdfd051daae2e4f0890c3fc69
#
_entry.id   543d7b8fdfd051daae2e4f0890c3fc69
#
_cell.length_a   1.000
_cell.length_b   1.000
_cell.length_c   1.000
_cell.angle_alpha   90.00
_cell.angle_beta   90.00
_cell.angle_gamma   90.00
#
_symmetry.space_group_name_H-M   'P 1'
#
loop_
_entity.id
_entity.type
_entity.pdbx_description
1 polymer ?
#
loop_
_entity_poly.entity_id
_entity_poly.type
_entity_poly.pdbx_seq_one_letter_code
_entity_poly.pdbx_strand_id
1 'polypeptide(L)'
;MAEIVEGVNYLSVEDIIYINRRLIETQTPNEPIGVLNHGNLCSSQARPAQTRYYSQTDDMYVLSSVLIESLIQNHPFANANKRTAMMAGYIFLLMNGYELTAPGDDIVEIAEGLACKEYSCEDLENWLAFWCRPYDARQLCTPSVVEELMISSSLLAITLTKPA
;
A
#
# COMPACT_ATOMS: atom_id res chain seq x y z
N MET A 1 12.67 3.23 -7.01
CA MET A 1 12.07 3.88 -8.18
C MET A 1 10.92 3.02 -8.68
N ALA A 2 9.78 3.63 -8.94
CA ALA A 2 8.62 2.90 -9.45
C ALA A 2 8.89 2.35 -10.85
N GLU A 3 8.34 1.18 -11.13
CA GLU A 3 8.49 0.51 -12.43
C GLU A 3 7.23 0.71 -13.25
N ILE A 4 7.39 0.98 -14.56
CA ILE A 4 6.28 1.07 -15.50
C ILE A 4 6.32 -0.17 -16.41
N VAL A 5 5.25 -0.97 -16.35
CA VAL A 5 5.13 -2.15 -17.21
C VAL A 5 3.77 -2.11 -17.89
N GLU A 6 3.79 -1.99 -19.22
CA GLU A 6 2.56 -1.96 -20.05
C GLU A 6 1.52 -0.96 -19.57
N GLY A 7 1.96 0.25 -19.19
CA GLY A 7 1.08 1.34 -18.77
C GLY A 7 0.63 1.30 -17.32
N VAL A 8 1.09 0.35 -16.51
CA VAL A 8 0.85 0.31 -15.07
C VAL A 8 2.12 0.66 -14.32
N ASN A 9 2.00 1.54 -13.33
CA ASN A 9 3.10 1.93 -12.46
C ASN A 9 3.10 1.02 -11.23
N TYR A 10 4.20 0.31 -11.00
CA TYR A 10 4.37 -0.56 -9.84
C TYR A 10 5.38 0.01 -8.87
N LEU A 11 5.14 -0.22 -7.58
CA LEU A 11 6.15 0.03 -6.55
C LEU A 11 7.23 -1.05 -6.62
N SER A 12 8.49 -0.64 -6.49
CA SER A 12 9.60 -1.58 -6.34
C SER A 12 9.69 -2.09 -4.90
N VAL A 13 10.50 -3.12 -4.68
CA VAL A 13 10.80 -3.60 -3.32
C VAL A 13 11.44 -2.48 -2.49
N GLU A 14 12.34 -1.71 -3.08
CA GLU A 14 13.01 -0.58 -2.44
C GLU A 14 12.02 0.51 -2.04
N ASP A 15 11.02 0.79 -2.87
CA ASP A 15 9.97 1.74 -2.56
C ASP A 15 9.19 1.31 -1.32
N ILE A 16 8.84 0.03 -1.23
CA ILE A 16 8.08 -0.50 -0.08
C ILE A 16 8.94 -0.46 1.20
N ILE A 17 10.22 -0.78 1.10
CA ILE A 17 11.16 -0.65 2.23
C ILE A 17 11.25 0.81 2.68
N TYR A 18 11.34 1.74 1.75
CA TYR A 18 11.37 3.17 2.05
C TYR A 18 10.10 3.62 2.77
N ILE A 19 8.94 3.19 2.29
CA ILE A 19 7.65 3.50 2.93
C ILE A 19 7.63 3.00 4.38
N ASN A 20 8.03 1.76 4.62
CA ASN A 20 8.09 1.19 5.96
C ASN A 20 8.99 2.00 6.89
N ARG A 21 10.20 2.32 6.42
CA ARG A 21 11.16 3.11 7.21
C ARG A 21 10.60 4.48 7.57
N ARG A 22 10.05 5.19 6.59
CA ARG A 22 9.52 6.55 6.82
C ARG A 22 8.35 6.55 7.79
N LEU A 23 7.49 5.56 7.72
CA LEU A 23 6.36 5.45 8.66
C LEU A 23 6.85 5.22 10.09
N ILE A 24 7.82 4.33 10.28
CA ILE A 24 8.38 4.08 11.60
C ILE A 24 9.10 5.31 12.14
N GLU A 25 9.97 5.93 11.34
CA GLU A 25 10.70 7.14 11.74
C GLU A 25 9.79 8.29 12.13
N THR A 26 8.64 8.42 11.46
CA THR A 26 7.71 9.54 11.65
C THR A 26 6.71 9.28 12.78
N GLN A 27 6.19 8.07 12.90
CA GLN A 27 5.08 7.77 13.79
C GLN A 27 5.49 7.00 15.04
N THR A 28 6.46 6.10 14.92
CA THR A 28 6.90 5.23 16.01
C THR A 28 8.42 5.07 16.02
N PRO A 29 9.18 6.18 16.23
CA PRO A 29 10.65 6.17 16.03
C PRO A 29 11.40 5.22 16.96
N ASN A 30 10.77 4.73 18.02
CA ASN A 30 11.39 3.79 18.95
C ASN A 30 11.23 2.32 18.53
N GLU A 31 10.41 2.04 17.49
CA GLU A 31 10.27 0.69 16.98
C GLU A 31 11.44 0.32 16.06
N PRO A 32 11.92 -0.92 16.12
CA PRO A 32 12.98 -1.38 15.21
C PRO A 32 12.53 -1.35 13.74
N ILE A 33 13.46 -0.96 12.87
CA ILE A 33 13.28 -0.97 11.42
C ILE A 33 14.01 -2.17 10.86
N GLY A 34 13.37 -2.94 10.01
CA GLY A 34 14.02 -4.05 9.33
C GLY A 34 13.08 -4.96 8.56
N VAL A 35 13.66 -5.63 7.58
CA VAL A 35 12.99 -6.67 6.81
C VAL A 35 13.25 -8.00 7.49
N LEU A 36 12.21 -8.68 7.97
CA LEU A 36 12.33 -10.00 8.59
C LEU A 36 12.36 -11.11 7.55
N ASN A 37 11.61 -10.96 6.47
CA ASN A 37 11.52 -11.95 5.43
C ASN A 37 11.52 -11.30 4.05
N HIS A 38 12.70 -11.24 3.45
CA HIS A 38 12.89 -10.63 2.14
C HIS A 38 12.11 -11.37 1.05
N GLY A 39 12.04 -12.69 1.12
CA GLY A 39 11.27 -13.50 0.17
C GLY A 39 9.79 -13.17 0.20
N ASN A 40 9.21 -13.02 1.40
CA ASN A 40 7.82 -12.59 1.55
C ASN A 40 7.59 -11.18 1.00
N LEU A 41 8.54 -10.29 1.20
CA LEU A 41 8.45 -8.92 0.67
C LEU A 41 8.45 -8.93 -0.87
N CYS A 42 9.37 -9.66 -1.48
CA CYS A 42 9.43 -9.80 -2.93
C CYS A 42 8.15 -10.43 -3.49
N SER A 43 7.64 -11.44 -2.82
CA SER A 43 6.39 -12.10 -3.20
C SER A 43 5.20 -11.13 -3.16
N SER A 44 5.10 -10.32 -2.10
CA SER A 44 4.04 -9.32 -1.98
C SER A 44 4.15 -8.23 -3.05
N GLN A 45 5.35 -7.75 -3.30
CA GLN A 45 5.60 -6.73 -4.33
C GLN A 45 5.20 -7.23 -5.72
N ALA A 46 5.41 -8.49 -6.02
CA ALA A 46 5.12 -9.08 -7.33
C ALA A 46 3.62 -9.37 -7.54
N ARG A 47 2.81 -9.39 -6.50
CA ARG A 47 1.39 -9.78 -6.57
C ARG A 47 0.57 -8.96 -7.57
N PRO A 48 0.65 -7.62 -7.62
CA PRO A 48 -0.13 -6.86 -8.59
C PRO A 48 0.17 -7.25 -10.04
N ALA A 49 1.44 -7.34 -10.42
CA ALA A 49 1.83 -7.70 -11.78
C ALA A 49 1.40 -9.13 -12.14
N GLN A 50 1.55 -10.08 -11.20
CA GLN A 50 1.10 -11.45 -11.38
C GLN A 50 -0.42 -11.52 -11.54
N THR A 51 -1.16 -10.81 -10.71
CA THR A 51 -2.62 -10.79 -10.78
C THR A 51 -3.10 -10.20 -12.11
N ARG A 52 -2.48 -9.11 -12.55
CA ARG A 52 -2.78 -8.52 -13.86
C ARG A 52 -2.59 -9.53 -15.00
N TYR A 53 -1.47 -10.23 -14.99
CA TYR A 53 -1.14 -11.20 -16.01
C TYR A 53 -2.09 -12.42 -15.99
N TYR A 54 -2.25 -13.06 -14.85
CA TYR A 54 -3.02 -14.31 -14.75
C TYR A 54 -4.52 -14.09 -14.77
N SER A 55 -5.02 -13.01 -14.20
CA SER A 55 -6.46 -12.70 -14.17
C SER A 55 -6.92 -11.80 -15.32
N GLN A 56 -6.00 -11.36 -16.17
CA GLN A 56 -6.29 -10.49 -17.32
C GLN A 56 -7.13 -9.28 -16.92
N THR A 57 -6.75 -8.61 -15.84
CA THR A 57 -7.45 -7.44 -15.32
C THR A 57 -6.56 -6.22 -15.27
N ASP A 58 -7.12 -5.06 -15.63
CA ASP A 58 -6.51 -3.75 -15.47
C ASP A 58 -7.21 -2.94 -14.36
N ASP A 59 -8.06 -3.57 -13.57
CA ASP A 59 -8.76 -2.91 -12.47
C ASP A 59 -7.77 -2.59 -11.35
N MET A 60 -7.49 -1.29 -11.16
CA MET A 60 -6.52 -0.83 -10.16
C MET A 60 -6.95 -1.12 -8.73
N TYR A 61 -8.25 -1.25 -8.47
CA TYR A 61 -8.74 -1.65 -7.14
C TYR A 61 -8.39 -3.10 -6.85
N VAL A 62 -8.49 -3.97 -7.84
CA VAL A 62 -8.06 -5.37 -7.72
C VAL A 62 -6.56 -5.45 -7.47
N LEU A 63 -5.76 -4.74 -8.26
CA LEU A 63 -4.30 -4.77 -8.16
C LEU A 63 -3.80 -4.19 -6.82
N SER A 64 -4.42 -3.09 -6.38
CA SER A 64 -4.08 -2.50 -5.08
C SER A 64 -4.48 -3.42 -3.92
N SER A 65 -5.63 -4.07 -4.03
CA SER A 65 -6.12 -4.98 -2.99
C SER A 65 -5.20 -6.16 -2.76
N VAL A 66 -4.69 -6.77 -3.83
CA VAL A 66 -3.77 -7.92 -3.67
C VAL A 66 -2.44 -7.49 -3.07
N LEU A 67 -1.97 -6.27 -3.36
CA LEU A 67 -0.76 -5.72 -2.73
C LEU A 67 -0.96 -5.51 -1.24
N ILE A 68 -2.04 -4.83 -0.86
CA ILE A 68 -2.36 -4.52 0.54
C ILE A 68 -2.54 -5.81 1.34
N GLU A 69 -3.39 -6.70 0.87
CA GLU A 69 -3.66 -7.96 1.57
C GLU A 69 -2.39 -8.79 1.74
N SER A 70 -1.61 -8.91 0.69
CA SER A 70 -0.38 -9.69 0.72
C SER A 70 0.64 -9.13 1.72
N LEU A 71 0.83 -7.81 1.77
CA LEU A 71 1.73 -7.18 2.74
C LEU A 71 1.25 -7.37 4.18
N ILE A 72 -0.05 -7.32 4.40
CA ILE A 72 -0.62 -7.56 5.73
C ILE A 72 -0.42 -9.02 6.15
N GLN A 73 -0.73 -9.97 5.28
CA GLN A 73 -0.70 -11.39 5.62
C GLN A 73 0.72 -11.96 5.71
N ASN A 74 1.62 -11.50 4.87
CA ASN A 74 2.99 -12.03 4.81
C ASN A 74 3.92 -11.49 5.88
N HIS A 75 3.57 -10.41 6.55
CA HIS A 75 4.37 -9.81 7.63
C HIS A 75 5.87 -9.69 7.30
N PRO A 76 6.25 -9.03 6.19
CA PRO A 76 7.64 -9.02 5.77
C PRO A 76 8.55 -8.17 6.65
N PHE A 77 8.00 -7.24 7.42
CA PHE A 77 8.77 -6.29 8.23
C PHE A 77 8.71 -6.61 9.72
N ALA A 78 9.69 -6.11 10.46
CA ALA A 78 9.71 -6.21 11.93
C ALA A 78 8.51 -5.48 12.55
N ASN A 79 8.14 -4.32 12.00
CA ASN A 79 7.07 -3.48 12.51
C ASN A 79 6.34 -2.78 11.37
N ALA A 80 5.17 -2.22 11.69
CA ALA A 80 4.38 -1.38 10.80
C ALA A 80 3.90 -2.08 9.52
N ASN A 81 3.64 -3.37 9.56
CA ASN A 81 3.17 -4.10 8.36
C ASN A 81 1.83 -3.59 7.85
N LYS A 82 0.84 -3.35 8.72
CA LYS A 82 -0.46 -2.81 8.31
C LYS A 82 -0.34 -1.39 7.78
N ARG A 83 0.41 -0.54 8.45
CA ARG A 83 0.64 0.85 8.02
C ARG A 83 1.33 0.90 6.67
N THR A 84 2.36 0.07 6.49
CA THR A 84 3.10 -0.02 5.23
C THR A 84 2.20 -0.53 4.10
N ALA A 85 1.37 -1.54 4.37
CA ALA A 85 0.44 -2.08 3.39
C ALA A 85 -0.55 -1.02 2.91
N MET A 86 -1.19 -0.30 3.82
CA MET A 86 -2.16 0.73 3.46
C MET A 86 -1.52 1.90 2.73
N MET A 87 -0.33 2.34 3.16
CA MET A 87 0.40 3.42 2.49
C MET A 87 0.87 2.99 1.09
N ALA A 88 1.37 1.77 0.95
CA ALA A 88 1.78 1.23 -0.35
C ALA A 88 0.59 1.17 -1.32
N GLY A 89 -0.55 0.68 -0.85
CA GLY A 89 -1.78 0.66 -1.66
C GLY A 89 -2.26 2.05 -2.04
N TYR A 90 -2.21 3.00 -1.12
CA TYR A 90 -2.54 4.41 -1.37
C TYR A 90 -1.67 5.01 -2.47
N ILE A 91 -0.36 4.84 -2.37
CA ILE A 91 0.60 5.37 -3.34
C ILE A 91 0.47 4.66 -4.69
N PHE A 92 0.29 3.35 -4.68
CA PHE A 92 0.04 2.59 -5.90
C PHE A 92 -1.18 3.14 -6.66
N LEU A 93 -2.28 3.40 -5.95
CA LEU A 93 -3.47 3.97 -6.56
C LEU A 93 -3.22 5.38 -7.12
N LEU A 94 -2.55 6.24 -6.35
CA LEU A 94 -2.21 7.58 -6.82
C LEU A 94 -1.40 7.56 -8.11
N MET A 95 -0.38 6.70 -8.18
CA MET A 95 0.46 6.56 -9.37
C MET A 95 -0.31 6.05 -10.60
N ASN A 96 -1.45 5.44 -10.38
CA ASN A 96 -2.28 4.84 -11.43
C ASN A 96 -3.61 5.56 -11.65
N GLY A 97 -3.75 6.78 -11.14
CA GLY A 97 -4.87 7.65 -11.47
C GLY A 97 -6.04 7.64 -10.49
N TYR A 98 -5.85 7.16 -9.26
CA TYR A 98 -6.89 7.12 -8.24
C TYR A 98 -6.39 7.61 -6.90
N GLU A 99 -7.25 8.31 -6.17
CA GLU A 99 -6.94 8.78 -4.81
C GLU A 99 -7.90 8.15 -3.81
N LEU A 100 -7.36 7.49 -2.80
CA LEU A 100 -8.12 6.97 -1.68
C LEU A 100 -8.51 8.12 -0.75
N THR A 101 -9.81 8.27 -0.49
CA THR A 101 -10.37 9.39 0.31
C THR A 101 -11.04 8.93 1.59
N ALA A 102 -10.83 7.68 2.02
CA ALA A 102 -11.46 7.15 3.22
C ALA A 102 -11.01 7.90 4.48
N PRO A 103 -11.93 8.11 5.44
CA PRO A 103 -11.55 8.64 6.76
C PRO A 103 -10.59 7.70 7.48
N GLY A 104 -9.78 8.27 8.39
CA GLY A 104 -8.78 7.50 9.13
C GLY A 104 -9.34 6.31 9.90
N ASP A 105 -10.49 6.47 10.53
CA ASP A 105 -11.14 5.40 11.29
C ASP A 105 -11.53 4.22 10.39
N ASP A 106 -12.00 4.51 9.17
CA ASP A 106 -12.34 3.47 8.20
C ASP A 106 -11.10 2.75 7.69
N ILE A 107 -9.99 3.46 7.52
CA ILE A 107 -8.71 2.85 7.11
C ILE A 107 -8.21 1.90 8.20
N VAL A 108 -8.29 2.29 9.47
CA VAL A 108 -7.92 1.44 10.59
C VAL A 108 -8.79 0.19 10.63
N GLU A 109 -10.10 0.37 10.48
CA GLU A 109 -11.05 -0.75 10.52
C GLU A 109 -10.78 -1.77 9.42
N ILE A 110 -10.60 -1.33 8.18
CA ILE A 110 -10.35 -2.25 7.06
C ILE A 110 -9.01 -2.97 7.23
N ALA A 111 -7.97 -2.26 7.66
CA ALA A 111 -6.64 -2.86 7.85
C ALA A 111 -6.66 -3.92 8.97
N GLU A 112 -7.33 -3.64 10.07
CA GLU A 112 -7.45 -4.61 11.17
C GLU A 112 -8.32 -5.80 10.78
N GLY A 113 -9.42 -5.57 10.09
CA GLY A 113 -10.28 -6.64 9.59
C GLY A 113 -9.59 -7.56 8.61
N LEU A 114 -8.74 -7.02 7.74
CA LEU A 114 -7.91 -7.82 6.85
C LEU A 114 -6.88 -8.65 7.63
N ALA A 115 -6.25 -8.06 8.63
CA ALA A 115 -5.25 -8.76 9.45
C ALA A 115 -5.88 -9.93 10.23
N CYS A 116 -7.10 -9.75 10.72
CA CYS A 116 -7.85 -10.79 11.45
C CYS A 116 -8.63 -11.72 10.51
N LYS A 117 -8.56 -11.50 9.20
CA LYS A 117 -9.30 -12.28 8.19
C LYS A 117 -10.83 -12.18 8.32
N GLU A 118 -11.32 -11.11 8.91
CA GLU A 118 -12.74 -10.78 8.93
C GLU A 118 -13.22 -10.24 7.59
N TYR A 119 -12.31 -9.57 6.86
CA TYR A 119 -12.56 -9.08 5.51
C TYR A 119 -11.69 -9.83 4.51
N SER A 120 -12.28 -10.15 3.36
CA SER A 120 -11.59 -10.76 2.24
C SER A 120 -10.95 -9.72 1.32
N CYS A 121 -10.15 -10.19 0.37
CA CYS A 121 -9.61 -9.32 -0.68
C CYS A 121 -10.73 -8.68 -1.51
N GLU A 122 -11.81 -9.41 -1.78
CA GLU A 122 -12.98 -8.88 -2.48
C GLU A 122 -13.66 -7.76 -1.69
N ASP A 123 -13.78 -7.91 -0.36
CA ASP A 123 -14.29 -6.84 0.49
C ASP A 123 -13.44 -5.59 0.38
N LEU A 124 -12.13 -5.75 0.32
CA LEU A 124 -11.20 -4.62 0.16
C LEU A 124 -11.37 -3.96 -1.21
N GLU A 125 -11.54 -4.73 -2.29
CA GLU A 125 -11.79 -4.20 -3.62
C GLU A 125 -13.03 -3.30 -3.63
N ASN A 126 -14.11 -3.78 -3.03
CA ASN A 126 -15.36 -3.02 -2.94
C ASN A 126 -15.21 -1.77 -2.06
N TRP A 127 -14.46 -1.87 -0.98
CA TRP A 127 -14.16 -0.76 -0.09
C TRP A 127 -13.33 0.31 -0.82
N LEU A 128 -12.32 -0.09 -1.60
CA LEU A 128 -11.54 0.83 -2.41
C LEU A 128 -12.40 1.51 -3.49
N ALA A 129 -13.24 0.76 -4.16
CA ALA A 129 -14.15 1.32 -5.18
C ALA A 129 -15.09 2.37 -4.58
N PHE A 130 -15.51 2.18 -3.33
CA PHE A 130 -16.38 3.14 -2.64
C PHE A 130 -15.65 4.43 -2.26
N TRP A 131 -14.40 4.32 -1.78
CA TRP A 131 -13.65 5.45 -1.22
C TRP A 131 -12.67 6.12 -2.17
N CYS A 132 -12.43 5.56 -3.36
CA CYS A 132 -11.50 6.15 -4.31
C CYS A 132 -12.21 7.07 -5.30
N ARG A 133 -11.47 8.07 -5.76
CA ARG A 133 -11.89 8.99 -6.83
C ARG A 133 -10.78 9.11 -7.87
N PRO A 134 -11.11 9.54 -9.11
CA PRO A 134 -10.08 9.81 -10.11
C PRO A 134 -9.08 10.87 -9.63
N TYR A 135 -7.82 10.67 -9.99
CA TYR A 135 -6.71 11.57 -9.64
C TYR A 135 -5.82 11.75 -10.87
N ASP A 136 -5.39 12.99 -11.14
CA ASP A 136 -4.53 13.27 -12.28
C ASP A 136 -3.08 12.97 -11.94
N ALA A 137 -2.59 11.81 -12.41
CA ALA A 137 -1.25 11.33 -12.15
C ALA A 137 -0.16 12.01 -12.99
N ARG A 138 -0.51 12.91 -13.91
CA ARG A 138 0.48 13.58 -14.78
C ARG A 138 1.45 14.47 -14.00
N GLN A 139 1.08 14.89 -12.80
CA GLN A 139 1.94 15.71 -11.95
C GLN A 139 3.00 14.91 -11.20
N LEU A 140 3.01 13.57 -11.36
CA LEU A 140 3.86 12.66 -10.60
C LEU A 140 5.13 12.24 -11.37
N CYS A 141 5.56 13.00 -12.36
CA CYS A 141 6.68 12.66 -13.23
C CYS A 141 8.04 13.10 -12.66
N THR A 142 8.28 12.92 -11.35
CA THR A 142 9.56 13.25 -10.74
C THR A 142 10.25 11.99 -10.21
N PRO A 143 11.61 12.00 -10.12
CA PRO A 143 12.35 10.85 -9.59
C PRO A 143 12.01 10.50 -8.13
N SER A 144 11.42 11.43 -7.39
CA SER A 144 11.09 11.27 -5.97
C SER A 144 9.60 11.11 -5.71
N VAL A 145 8.86 10.53 -6.67
CA VAL A 145 7.40 10.42 -6.61
C VAL A 145 6.91 9.80 -5.29
N VAL A 146 7.50 8.69 -4.88
CA VAL A 146 7.06 8.00 -3.66
C VAL A 146 7.24 8.89 -2.44
N GLU A 147 8.38 9.58 -2.33
CA GLU A 147 8.65 10.49 -1.22
C GLU A 147 7.68 11.66 -1.20
N GLU A 148 7.46 12.31 -2.36
CA GLU A 148 6.52 13.43 -2.47
C GLU A 148 5.10 13.02 -2.10
N LEU A 149 4.65 11.86 -2.57
CA LEU A 149 3.32 11.35 -2.26
C LEU A 149 3.17 11.03 -0.79
N MET A 150 4.19 10.47 -0.15
CA MET A 150 4.17 10.24 1.29
C MET A 150 4.10 11.53 2.09
N ILE A 151 4.90 12.52 1.74
CA ILE A 151 4.95 13.81 2.45
C ILE A 151 3.61 14.54 2.36
N SER A 152 2.97 14.51 1.21
CA SER A 152 1.68 15.19 0.98
C SER A 152 0.48 14.37 1.46
N SER A 153 0.68 13.11 1.82
CA SER A 153 -0.40 12.20 2.19
C SER A 153 -0.92 12.46 3.60
N SER A 154 -2.23 12.57 3.75
CA SER A 154 -2.88 12.60 5.05
C SER A 154 -2.73 11.29 5.83
N LEU A 155 -2.37 10.20 5.16
CA LEU A 155 -2.16 8.90 5.80
C LEU A 155 -0.96 8.93 6.76
N LEU A 156 0.01 9.83 6.58
CA LEU A 156 1.11 9.98 7.54
C LEU A 156 0.62 10.42 8.92
N ALA A 157 -0.51 11.09 8.99
CA ALA A 157 -1.10 11.52 10.26
C ALA A 157 -1.94 10.43 10.92
N ILE A 158 -2.21 9.31 10.23
CA ILE A 158 -3.05 8.23 10.72
C ILE A 158 -2.16 7.17 11.37
N THR A 159 -2.37 6.95 12.66
CA THR A 159 -1.61 5.94 13.40
C THR A 159 -2.39 4.64 13.44
N LEU A 160 -1.95 3.65 12.68
CA LEU A 160 -2.51 2.30 12.68
C LEU A 160 -1.84 1.47 13.78
N THR A 161 -1.76 2.02 14.98
CA THR A 161 -1.22 1.31 16.13
C THR A 161 -2.29 0.44 16.75
N LYS A 162 -1.91 -0.80 17.04
CA LYS A 162 -2.76 -1.65 17.86
C LYS A 162 -2.89 -1.08 19.24
N PRO A 163 -4.08 -1.08 19.81
CA PRO A 163 -4.18 -1.07 21.25
C PRO A 163 -3.47 -2.33 21.76
N ALA A 164 -2.67 -2.13 22.74
CA ALA A 164 -1.94 -3.21 23.38
C ALA A 164 -2.92 -4.30 23.88
#